data_18965635a325f006c9fe8aefa2e8bfc0
#
_entry.id   18965635a325f006c9fe8aefa2e8bfc0
#
_cell.length_a   1.000
_cell.length_b   1.000
_cell.length_c   1.000
_cell.angle_alpha   90.00
_cell.angle_beta   90.00
_cell.angle_gamma   90.00
#
_symmetry.space_group_name_H-M   'P 1'
#
loop_
_entity.id
_entity.type
_entity.pdbx_description
1 polymer ?
#
loop_
_entity_poly.entity_id
_entity_poly.type
_entity_poly.pdbx_seq_one_letter_code
_entity_poly.pdbx_strand_id
1 'polypeptide(L)'
;MDLEFQEFGQKTFALADILRSEGFKADLINPLDDRVSLRAIALQSNDAVITRSNMCMFKEGLNLGFFMIQTSIENLPFKEENELKWVEDYCSTCGVCIDRCPENAFDENGKFLRKLCTAHREGCSVCINFCPFYKRGYEKVKKRYSRMKK
;
A
#
# COMPACT_ATOMS: atom_id res chain seq x y z
N MET A 1 -12.23 11.04 10.91
CA MET A 1 -12.24 9.81 10.10
C MET A 1 -12.84 10.21 8.77
N ASP A 2 -12.13 10.00 7.68
CA ASP A 2 -12.46 10.53 6.37
C ASP A 2 -13.76 9.88 5.85
N LEU A 3 -14.64 10.66 5.24
CA LEU A 3 -15.92 10.18 4.68
C LEU A 3 -15.69 9.08 3.64
N GLU A 4 -14.62 9.21 2.83
CA GLU A 4 -14.22 8.20 1.83
C GLU A 4 -13.87 6.85 2.48
N PHE A 5 -13.20 6.85 3.63
CA PHE A 5 -12.86 5.62 4.35
C PHE A 5 -14.11 4.92 4.91
N GLN A 6 -15.10 5.68 5.36
CA GLN A 6 -16.39 5.14 5.82
C GLN A 6 -17.18 4.52 4.67
N GLU A 7 -17.26 5.20 3.52
CA GLU A 7 -17.94 4.68 2.33
C GLU A 7 -17.29 3.39 1.80
N PHE A 8 -15.96 3.34 1.80
CA PHE A 8 -15.23 2.14 1.38
C PHE A 8 -15.47 0.97 2.34
N GLY A 9 -15.50 1.23 3.65
CA GLY A 9 -15.87 0.25 4.66
C GLY A 9 -17.26 -0.32 4.42
N GLN A 10 -18.26 0.55 4.19
CA GLN A 10 -19.64 0.13 3.89
C GLN A 10 -19.73 -0.78 2.65
N LYS A 11 -19.02 -0.47 1.59
CA LYS A 11 -18.96 -1.31 0.38
C LYS A 11 -18.37 -2.69 0.67
N THR A 12 -17.37 -2.76 1.54
CA THR A 12 -16.74 -4.03 1.93
C THR A 12 -17.69 -4.88 2.76
N PHE A 13 -18.45 -4.26 3.69
CA PHE A 13 -19.50 -4.95 4.43
C PHE A 13 -20.60 -5.48 3.51
N ALA A 14 -21.09 -4.65 2.59
CA ALA A 14 -22.10 -5.06 1.62
C ALA A 14 -21.62 -6.24 0.76
N LEU A 15 -20.37 -6.25 0.32
CA LEU A 15 -19.79 -7.37 -0.41
C LEU A 15 -19.76 -8.65 0.43
N ALA A 16 -19.35 -8.57 1.70
CA ALA A 16 -19.36 -9.71 2.60
C ALA A 16 -20.77 -10.28 2.80
N ASP A 17 -21.79 -9.41 2.89
CA ASP A 17 -23.19 -9.83 3.02
C ASP A 17 -23.71 -10.49 1.75
N ILE A 18 -23.34 -10.00 0.57
CA ILE A 18 -23.65 -10.66 -0.71
C ILE A 18 -23.04 -12.07 -0.73
N LEU A 19 -21.78 -12.21 -0.39
CA LEU A 19 -21.11 -13.52 -0.35
C LEU A 19 -21.82 -14.50 0.61
N ARG A 20 -22.25 -14.03 1.77
CA ARG A 20 -23.02 -14.84 2.73
C ARG A 20 -24.39 -15.24 2.19
N SER A 21 -25.07 -14.33 1.47
CA SER A 21 -26.36 -14.65 0.86
C SER A 21 -26.26 -15.70 -0.27
N GLU A 22 -25.10 -15.78 -0.91
CA GLU A 22 -24.77 -16.81 -1.92
C GLU A 22 -24.27 -18.14 -1.29
N GLY A 23 -24.26 -18.24 0.07
CA GLY A 23 -23.91 -19.44 0.80
C GLY A 23 -22.42 -19.59 1.13
N PHE A 24 -21.59 -18.60 0.87
CA PHE A 24 -20.17 -18.61 1.25
C PHE A 24 -19.96 -18.09 2.66
N LYS A 25 -18.91 -18.59 3.33
CA LYS A 25 -18.40 -17.91 4.53
C LYS A 25 -17.70 -16.62 4.06
N ALA A 26 -17.92 -15.51 4.77
CA ALA A 26 -17.26 -14.25 4.49
C ALA A 26 -17.12 -13.43 5.77
N ASP A 27 -15.89 -13.33 6.25
CA ASP A 27 -15.54 -12.61 7.48
C ASP A 27 -14.59 -11.45 7.16
N LEU A 28 -14.90 -10.28 7.67
CA LEU A 28 -14.05 -9.12 7.53
C LEU A 28 -12.82 -9.27 8.44
N ILE A 29 -11.65 -9.08 7.87
CA ILE A 29 -10.41 -9.03 8.64
C ILE A 29 -10.30 -7.64 9.24
N ASN A 30 -10.25 -7.57 10.57
CA ASN A 30 -10.01 -6.32 11.27
C ASN A 30 -8.57 -5.83 10.98
N PRO A 31 -8.38 -4.62 10.45
CA PRO A 31 -7.05 -4.09 10.14
C PRO A 31 -6.19 -3.85 11.40
N LEU A 32 -6.79 -3.86 12.59
CA LEU A 32 -6.09 -3.75 13.87
C LEU A 32 -5.82 -5.10 14.54
N ASP A 33 -6.16 -6.21 13.90
CA ASP A 33 -5.87 -7.54 14.42
C ASP A 33 -4.37 -7.84 14.25
N ASP A 34 -3.66 -7.93 15.35
CA ASP A 34 -2.20 -8.16 15.38
C ASP A 34 -1.79 -9.56 14.93
N ARG A 35 -2.74 -10.51 14.89
CA ARG A 35 -2.54 -11.87 14.37
C ARG A 35 -2.46 -11.93 12.85
N VAL A 36 -2.94 -10.88 12.16
CA VAL A 36 -3.03 -10.84 10.70
C VAL A 36 -2.33 -9.60 10.17
N SER A 37 -1.27 -9.80 9.40
CA SER A 37 -0.61 -8.70 8.71
C SER A 37 -1.24 -8.47 7.33
N LEU A 38 -2.17 -7.51 7.24
CA LEU A 38 -2.77 -7.11 5.96
C LEU A 38 -1.70 -6.73 4.93
N ARG A 39 -0.61 -6.07 5.39
CA ARG A 39 0.53 -5.74 4.54
C ARG A 39 1.20 -6.98 3.93
N ALA A 40 1.42 -8.02 4.73
CA ALA A 40 2.02 -9.27 4.25
C ALA A 40 1.12 -9.94 3.20
N ILE A 41 -0.18 -9.97 3.44
CA ILE A 41 -1.14 -10.54 2.49
C ILE A 41 -1.17 -9.73 1.18
N ALA A 42 -1.18 -8.39 1.25
CA ALA A 42 -1.14 -7.54 0.06
C ALA A 42 0.15 -7.74 -0.77
N LEU A 43 1.28 -8.03 -0.13
CA LEU A 43 2.51 -8.36 -0.84
C LEU A 43 2.44 -9.74 -1.50
N GLN A 44 1.85 -10.72 -0.80
CA GLN A 44 1.70 -12.08 -1.31
C GLN A 44 0.70 -12.17 -2.48
N SER A 45 -0.29 -11.26 -2.55
CA SER A 45 -1.25 -11.21 -3.66
C SER A 45 -0.64 -10.74 -4.99
N ASN A 46 0.61 -10.31 -5.00
CA ASN A 46 1.26 -9.66 -6.15
C ASN A 46 0.60 -8.34 -6.61
N ASP A 47 -0.27 -7.75 -5.78
CA ASP A 47 -0.96 -6.47 -6.06
C ASP A 47 -0.26 -5.27 -5.43
N ALA A 48 0.71 -5.50 -4.55
CA ALA A 48 1.41 -4.44 -3.84
C ALA A 48 2.92 -4.62 -3.81
N VAL A 49 3.62 -3.50 -3.60
CA VAL A 49 5.04 -3.44 -3.27
C VAL A 49 5.27 -2.47 -2.12
N ILE A 50 6.41 -2.57 -1.46
CA ILE A 50 6.80 -1.62 -0.43
C ILE A 50 7.73 -0.58 -1.04
N THR A 51 7.34 0.67 -0.94
CA THR A 51 8.19 1.79 -1.33
C THR A 51 9.32 2.00 -0.32
N ARG A 52 10.33 2.78 -0.71
CA ARG A 52 11.45 3.13 0.19
C ARG A 52 10.98 3.86 1.46
N SER A 53 9.90 4.62 1.39
CA SER A 53 9.26 5.24 2.57
C SER A 53 8.49 4.25 3.46
N ASN A 54 8.63 2.96 3.23
CA ASN A 54 7.96 1.89 3.98
C ASN A 54 6.42 1.88 3.85
N MET A 55 5.89 2.49 2.78
CA MET A 55 4.47 2.52 2.49
C MET A 55 4.09 1.42 1.50
N CYS A 56 2.91 0.85 1.69
CA CYS A 56 2.31 -0.06 0.72
C CYS A 56 1.87 0.72 -0.51
N MET A 57 2.29 0.28 -1.68
CA MET A 57 1.97 0.87 -2.98
C MET A 57 1.18 -0.12 -3.80
N PHE A 58 0.01 0.30 -4.25
CA PHE A 58 -0.83 -0.40 -5.21
C PHE A 58 -0.83 0.36 -6.54
N LYS A 59 -1.39 -0.24 -7.59
CA LYS A 59 -1.55 0.42 -8.89
C LYS A 59 -2.46 1.65 -8.80
N GLU A 60 -3.45 1.62 -7.91
CA GLU A 60 -4.40 2.69 -7.63
C GLU A 60 -3.76 3.86 -6.88
N GLY A 61 -2.69 3.62 -6.13
CA GLY A 61 -2.01 4.68 -5.41
C GLY A 61 -1.14 4.23 -4.24
N LEU A 62 -0.57 5.23 -3.59
CA LEU A 62 0.27 5.10 -2.40
C LEU A 62 -0.56 5.34 -1.14
N ASN A 63 -0.32 4.53 -0.11
CA ASN A 63 -0.92 4.71 1.21
C ASN A 63 -2.46 4.67 1.20
N LEU A 64 -3.02 3.87 0.33
CA LEU A 64 -4.46 3.61 0.33
C LEU A 64 -4.83 2.75 1.54
N GLY A 65 -6.01 3.03 2.12
CA GLY A 65 -6.68 2.08 2.99
C GLY A 65 -7.13 0.87 2.18
N PHE A 66 -6.97 -0.33 2.73
CA PHE A 66 -7.50 -1.54 2.12
C PHE A 66 -8.12 -2.44 3.19
N PHE A 67 -9.12 -3.19 2.78
CA PHE A 67 -9.85 -4.11 3.61
C PHE A 67 -9.72 -5.51 3.02
N MET A 68 -9.91 -6.50 3.86
CA MET A 68 -9.89 -7.90 3.45
C MET A 68 -11.13 -8.64 3.91
N ILE A 69 -11.56 -9.56 3.08
CA ILE A 69 -12.61 -10.52 3.39
C ILE A 69 -11.98 -11.90 3.32
N GLN A 70 -12.00 -12.63 4.42
CA GLN A 70 -11.72 -14.06 4.42
C GLN A 70 -12.97 -14.78 3.94
N THR A 71 -12.85 -15.61 2.93
CA THR A 71 -14.01 -16.30 2.33
C THR A 71 -13.72 -17.77 2.08
N SER A 72 -14.78 -18.57 2.00
CA SER A 72 -14.73 -19.99 1.59
C SER A 72 -14.81 -20.18 0.08
N ILE A 73 -14.80 -19.11 -0.73
CA ILE A 73 -14.73 -19.23 -2.18
C ILE A 73 -13.40 -19.87 -2.57
N GLU A 74 -13.48 -20.91 -3.37
CA GLU A 74 -12.32 -21.55 -3.97
C GLU A 74 -12.08 -21.02 -5.39
N ASN A 75 -10.86 -21.21 -5.89
CA ASN A 75 -10.47 -20.86 -7.26
C ASN A 75 -10.59 -19.35 -7.62
N LEU A 76 -10.40 -18.47 -6.63
CA LEU A 76 -10.25 -17.05 -6.92
C LEU A 76 -9.00 -16.82 -7.81
N PRO A 77 -9.09 -15.89 -8.80
CA PRO A 77 -7.94 -15.59 -9.64
C PRO A 77 -6.81 -15.02 -8.79
N PHE A 78 -5.62 -15.57 -8.98
CA PHE A 78 -4.40 -15.13 -8.33
C PHE A 78 -3.42 -14.58 -9.37
N LYS A 79 -2.78 -13.46 -9.09
CA LYS A 79 -1.76 -12.91 -9.96
C LYS A 79 -0.44 -13.66 -9.79
N GLU A 80 0.05 -14.27 -10.85
CA GLU A 80 1.33 -14.99 -10.84
C GLU A 80 2.53 -14.03 -10.74
N GLU A 81 2.41 -12.83 -11.35
CA GLU A 81 3.47 -11.85 -11.39
C GLU A 81 3.05 -10.50 -10.79
N ASN A 82 3.98 -9.87 -10.11
CA ASN A 82 3.81 -8.53 -9.59
C ASN A 82 4.28 -7.48 -10.61
N GLU A 83 3.31 -6.84 -11.27
CA GLU A 83 3.57 -5.77 -12.25
C GLU A 83 4.20 -4.51 -11.64
N LEU A 84 4.26 -4.41 -10.30
CA LEU A 84 4.75 -3.25 -9.58
C LEU A 84 6.25 -3.35 -9.21
N LYS A 85 6.92 -4.44 -9.52
CA LYS A 85 8.36 -4.64 -9.18
C LYS A 85 9.26 -3.48 -9.63
N TRP A 86 8.95 -2.84 -10.76
CA TRP A 86 9.69 -1.68 -11.27
C TRP A 86 9.69 -0.48 -10.28
N VAL A 87 8.74 -0.42 -9.35
CA VAL A 87 8.65 0.63 -8.33
C VAL A 87 9.85 0.58 -7.39
N GLU A 88 10.38 -0.59 -7.10
CA GLU A 88 11.58 -0.76 -6.27
C GLU A 88 12.79 -0.12 -6.94
N ASP A 89 12.97 -0.39 -8.23
CA ASP A 89 14.04 0.23 -9.05
C ASP A 89 13.88 1.75 -9.12
N TYR A 90 12.65 2.23 -9.33
CA TYR A 90 12.37 3.65 -9.32
C TYR A 90 12.70 4.29 -7.97
N CYS A 91 12.27 3.68 -6.88
CA CYS A 91 12.53 4.16 -5.53
C CYS A 91 14.03 4.19 -5.19
N SER A 92 14.82 3.25 -5.73
CA SER A 92 16.27 3.21 -5.50
C SER A 92 16.99 4.43 -6.07
N THR A 93 16.46 5.02 -7.14
CA THR A 93 17.05 6.20 -7.80
C THR A 93 16.36 7.52 -7.40
N CYS A 94 15.14 7.49 -6.87
CA CYS A 94 14.34 8.68 -6.58
C CYS A 94 14.83 9.45 -5.34
N GLY A 95 15.06 8.76 -4.21
CA GLY A 95 15.59 9.30 -2.95
C GLY A 95 14.76 10.36 -2.21
N VAL A 96 13.72 10.95 -2.81
CA VAL A 96 13.00 12.13 -2.28
C VAL A 96 12.49 11.96 -0.84
N CYS A 97 12.05 10.76 -0.46
CA CYS A 97 11.58 10.49 0.90
C CYS A 97 12.72 10.52 1.94
N ILE A 98 13.94 10.19 1.52
CA ILE A 98 15.15 10.26 2.34
C ILE A 98 15.53 11.73 2.54
N ASP A 99 15.71 12.45 1.43
CA ASP A 99 16.17 13.85 1.41
C ASP A 99 15.24 14.78 2.18
N ARG A 100 13.95 14.45 2.25
CA ARG A 100 12.92 15.28 2.90
C ARG A 100 12.53 14.82 4.29
N CYS A 101 13.12 13.74 4.80
CA CYS A 101 12.76 13.24 6.13
C CYS A 101 13.30 14.18 7.23
N PRO A 102 12.42 14.82 8.03
CA PRO A 102 12.87 15.74 9.07
C PRO A 102 13.61 15.02 10.23
N GLU A 103 13.33 13.72 10.41
CA GLU A 103 13.87 12.92 11.48
C GLU A 103 15.07 12.05 11.07
N ASN A 104 15.53 12.18 9.82
CA ASN A 104 16.57 11.31 9.26
C ASN A 104 16.28 9.82 9.50
N ALA A 105 15.03 9.41 9.37
CA ALA A 105 14.57 8.05 9.66
C ALA A 105 14.93 7.03 8.56
N PHE A 106 16.13 7.18 7.98
CA PHE A 106 16.73 6.24 7.01
C PHE A 106 18.21 6.07 7.33
N ASP A 107 18.72 4.85 7.18
CA ASP A 107 20.15 4.59 7.30
C ASP A 107 20.92 5.01 6.03
N GLU A 108 22.25 4.81 6.05
CA GLU A 108 23.16 5.12 4.94
C GLU A 108 22.82 4.37 3.64
N ASN A 109 22.18 3.21 3.74
CA ASN A 109 21.70 2.41 2.60
C ASN A 109 20.27 2.80 2.16
N GLY A 110 19.67 3.79 2.82
CA GLY A 110 18.31 4.25 2.58
C GLY A 110 17.22 3.30 3.09
N LYS A 111 17.55 2.43 4.05
CA LYS A 111 16.59 1.56 4.73
C LYS A 111 15.84 2.35 5.81
N PHE A 112 14.52 2.21 5.82
CA PHE A 112 13.67 2.90 6.78
C PHE A 112 13.85 2.41 8.22
N LEU A 113 14.09 3.35 9.13
CA LEU A 113 14.30 3.15 10.57
C LEU A 113 13.04 3.57 11.33
N ARG A 114 12.11 2.65 11.53
CA ARG A 114 10.80 2.91 12.15
C ARG A 114 10.90 3.60 13.52
N LYS A 115 11.93 3.31 14.31
CA LYS A 115 12.13 3.88 15.66
C LYS A 115 12.35 5.38 15.64
N LEU A 116 12.92 5.91 14.56
CA LEU A 116 13.19 7.35 14.40
C LEU A 116 11.99 8.09 13.78
N CYS A 117 11.07 7.40 13.14
CA CYS A 117 9.93 8.01 12.47
C CYS A 117 8.86 8.50 13.47
N THR A 118 8.49 9.78 13.38
CA THR A 118 7.48 10.42 14.23
C THR A 118 6.05 10.31 13.71
N ALA A 119 5.84 9.69 12.54
CA ALA A 119 4.50 9.57 11.92
C ALA A 119 3.43 9.00 12.87
N HIS A 120 3.78 8.00 13.68
CA HIS A 120 2.84 7.37 14.61
C HIS A 120 2.55 8.20 15.87
N ARG A 121 3.45 9.11 16.23
CA ARG A 121 3.32 9.93 17.45
C ARG A 121 2.82 11.34 17.15
N GLU A 122 3.25 11.91 16.05
CA GLU A 122 3.07 13.33 15.72
C GLU A 122 2.36 13.53 14.37
N GLY A 123 1.95 12.44 13.70
CA GLY A 123 1.22 12.52 12.44
C GLY A 123 2.05 13.01 11.25
N CYS A 124 3.40 12.85 11.30
CA CYS A 124 4.27 13.25 10.19
C CYS A 124 3.90 12.51 8.90
N SER A 125 3.67 13.26 7.82
CA SER A 125 3.33 12.75 6.48
C SER A 125 4.26 13.27 5.38
N VAL A 126 5.41 13.83 5.73
CA VAL A 126 6.33 14.49 4.79
C VAL A 126 6.74 13.57 3.64
N CYS A 127 7.17 12.34 3.92
CA CYS A 127 7.58 11.38 2.89
C CYS A 127 6.45 11.03 1.90
N ILE A 128 5.19 11.01 2.37
CA ILE A 128 4.01 10.78 1.52
C ILE A 128 3.77 12.02 0.65
N ASN A 129 3.70 13.21 1.28
CA ASN A 129 3.36 14.46 0.61
C ASN A 129 4.36 14.85 -0.49
N PHE A 130 5.62 14.43 -0.38
CA PHE A 130 6.65 14.66 -1.39
C PHE A 130 6.82 13.52 -2.38
N CYS A 131 6.20 12.36 -2.14
CA CYS A 131 6.32 11.19 -3.01
C CYS A 131 5.76 11.48 -4.42
N PRO A 132 6.52 11.22 -5.50
CA PRO A 132 6.03 11.39 -6.87
C PRO A 132 4.77 10.57 -7.17
N PHE A 133 4.63 9.40 -6.61
CA PHE A 133 3.44 8.57 -6.77
C PHE A 133 2.19 9.20 -6.15
N TYR A 134 2.34 9.82 -4.99
CA TYR A 134 1.25 10.55 -4.35
C TYR A 134 0.89 11.83 -5.11
N LYS A 135 1.91 12.61 -5.52
CA LYS A 135 1.69 13.91 -6.20
C LYS A 135 1.20 13.79 -7.64
N ARG A 136 1.61 12.77 -8.37
CA ARG A 136 1.42 12.68 -9.83
C ARG A 136 0.60 11.48 -10.26
N GLY A 137 0.40 10.51 -9.37
CA GLY A 137 -0.23 9.23 -9.65
C GLY A 137 0.70 8.23 -10.34
N TYR A 138 0.33 6.97 -10.24
CA TYR A 138 1.10 5.82 -10.72
C TYR A 138 1.44 5.92 -12.22
N GLU A 139 0.44 6.17 -13.07
CA GLU A 139 0.62 6.14 -14.53
C GLU A 139 1.61 7.20 -15.04
N LYS A 140 1.58 8.41 -14.48
CA LYS A 140 2.51 9.48 -14.87
C LYS A 140 3.95 9.15 -14.47
N VAL A 141 4.14 8.55 -13.29
CA VAL A 141 5.47 8.13 -12.82
C VAL A 141 5.98 6.98 -13.67
N LYS A 142 5.15 5.96 -13.97
CA LYS A 142 5.49 4.83 -14.85
C LYS A 142 5.94 5.29 -16.24
N LYS A 143 5.16 6.20 -16.84
CA LYS A 143 5.50 6.77 -18.16
C LYS A 143 6.85 7.51 -18.17
N ARG A 144 7.15 8.26 -17.09
CA ARG A 144 8.45 8.93 -16.95
C ARG A 144 9.58 7.92 -16.80
N TYR A 145 9.43 6.93 -15.92
CA TYR A 145 10.41 5.89 -15.70
C TYR A 145 10.75 5.10 -16.97
N SER A 146 9.74 4.72 -17.75
CA SER A 146 9.93 4.00 -19.02
C SER A 146 10.71 4.81 -20.07
N ARG A 147 10.67 6.16 -20.00
CA ARG A 147 11.45 7.04 -20.86
C ARG A 147 12.91 7.18 -20.42
N MET A 148 13.18 7.01 -19.13
CA MET A 148 14.54 7.09 -18.57
C MET A 148 15.35 5.83 -18.82
N LYS A 149 14.69 4.69 -19.09
CA LYS A 149 15.34 3.40 -19.39
C LYS A 149 15.54 3.14 -20.90
N LYS A 150 15.09 4.05 -21.76
CA LYS A 150 15.39 4.05 -23.19
C LYS A 150 16.64 4.88 -23.45
#